data_38237bafc25662c4f2af6f91c62f91ca
#
_entry.id   38237bafc25662c4f2af6f91c62f91ca
#
_cell.length_a   1.000
_cell.length_b   1.000
_cell.length_c   1.000
_cell.angle_alpha   90.00
_cell.angle_beta   90.00
_cell.angle_gamma   90.00
#
_symmetry.space_group_name_H-M   'P 1'
#
loop_
_entity.id
_entity.type
_entity.pdbx_description
1 polymer ?
#
loop_
_entity_poly.entity_id
_entity_poly.type
_entity_poly.pdbx_seq_one_letter_code
_entity_poly.pdbx_strand_id
1 'polypeptide(L)'
;IMRRVAITGIGVVSSIGNNVAEVTDSLREGRSGIVHAPEYAELGFRSQIHGTVKMDISEHVDRKQLRFMGDGAAYAVLAMEQAIADSGLTEDQVSNPRTGLIAGSGGPSTANMMQAFDITREKGPKRIGPYMVPRCMSSTVSACIATFFKIKGLNFSITSACSTSAHCISSGVDAIRNGSQDIVFAGGGEELHWTLSVLFDAMGAMSSKYNDTPERASRAY
;
A
#
# COMPACT_ATOMS: atom_id res chain seq x y z
N ILE A 1 23.93 -6.91 24.98
CA ILE A 1 23.08 -5.68 25.08
C ILE A 1 22.22 -5.65 23.84
N MET A 2 20.89 -5.61 24.02
CA MET A 2 19.95 -5.52 22.91
C MET A 2 20.05 -4.12 22.26
N ARG A 3 20.16 -4.07 20.93
CA ARG A 3 20.20 -2.80 20.18
C ARG A 3 18.87 -2.04 20.36
N ARG A 4 18.95 -0.75 20.56
CA ARG A 4 17.76 0.13 20.49
C ARG A 4 17.46 0.43 19.02
N VAL A 5 16.17 0.53 18.69
CA VAL A 5 15.70 0.86 17.34
C VAL A 5 14.98 2.18 17.39
N ALA A 6 15.29 3.07 16.47
CA ALA A 6 14.64 4.37 16.31
C ALA A 6 13.93 4.43 14.97
N ILE A 7 12.79 5.10 14.92
CA ILE A 7 12.15 5.50 13.67
C ILE A 7 12.81 6.80 13.22
N THR A 8 13.40 6.79 12.03
CA THR A 8 14.21 7.90 11.50
C THR A 8 13.60 8.54 10.26
N GLY A 9 12.56 7.95 9.68
CA GLY A 9 11.85 8.51 8.54
C GLY A 9 10.47 7.88 8.40
N ILE A 10 9.51 8.68 7.98
CA ILE A 10 8.13 8.29 7.73
C ILE A 10 7.70 8.78 6.36
N GLY A 11 7.01 7.92 5.62
CA GLY A 11 6.32 8.28 4.39
C GLY A 11 4.90 7.73 4.41
N VAL A 12 3.95 8.48 3.89
CA VAL A 12 2.55 8.10 3.88
C VAL A 12 1.83 8.62 2.64
N VAL A 13 0.96 7.78 2.08
CA VAL A 13 -0.03 8.14 1.07
C VAL A 13 -1.36 7.56 1.52
N SER A 14 -2.37 8.39 1.67
CA SER A 14 -3.66 7.97 2.21
C SER A 14 -4.82 8.84 1.70
N SER A 15 -6.04 8.45 2.04
CA SER A 15 -7.24 9.23 1.71
C SER A 15 -7.32 10.60 2.41
N ILE A 16 -6.54 10.83 3.46
CA ILE A 16 -6.51 12.09 4.22
C ILE A 16 -5.25 12.92 3.96
N GLY A 17 -4.37 12.48 3.07
CA GLY A 17 -3.19 13.23 2.67
C GLY A 17 -2.17 12.37 1.93
N ASN A 18 -1.40 12.99 1.06
CA ASN A 18 -0.40 12.35 0.22
C ASN A 18 1.02 12.43 0.79
N ASN A 19 1.16 13.04 1.97
CA ASN A 19 2.41 13.16 2.72
C ASN A 19 2.13 13.38 4.20
N VAL A 20 3.17 13.31 5.03
CA VAL A 20 3.05 13.44 6.50
C VAL A 20 2.44 14.78 6.92
N ALA A 21 2.77 15.88 6.24
CA ALA A 21 2.22 17.20 6.58
C ALA A 21 0.71 17.26 6.35
N GLU A 22 0.25 16.86 5.18
CA GLU A 22 -1.19 16.82 4.85
C GLU A 22 -1.98 15.90 5.78
N VAL A 23 -1.45 14.71 6.08
CA VAL A 23 -2.07 13.77 7.02
C VAL A 23 -2.14 14.38 8.42
N THR A 24 -1.07 15.02 8.87
CA THR A 24 -1.02 15.69 10.19
C THR A 24 -2.06 16.79 10.28
N ASP A 25 -2.19 17.62 9.25
CA ASP A 25 -3.19 18.71 9.22
C ASP A 25 -4.61 18.16 9.18
N SER A 26 -4.84 17.10 8.41
CA SER A 26 -6.15 16.42 8.37
C SER A 26 -6.54 15.85 9.74
N LEU A 27 -5.58 15.25 10.45
CA LEU A 27 -5.81 14.73 11.80
C LEU A 27 -6.08 15.84 12.81
N ARG A 28 -5.33 16.95 12.75
CA ARG A 28 -5.53 18.11 13.63
C ARG A 28 -6.90 18.76 13.45
N GLU A 29 -7.35 18.85 12.21
CA GLU A 29 -8.62 19.51 11.86
C GLU A 29 -9.80 18.53 11.84
N GLY A 30 -9.58 17.22 12.07
CA GLY A 30 -10.62 16.21 12.02
C GLY A 30 -11.22 16.03 10.62
N ARG A 31 -10.46 16.29 9.55
CA ARG A 31 -10.93 16.12 8.17
C ARG A 31 -11.04 14.65 7.81
N SER A 32 -12.20 14.27 7.30
CA SER A 32 -12.43 12.93 6.75
C SER A 32 -11.94 12.83 5.31
N GLY A 33 -11.37 11.67 4.95
CA GLY A 33 -11.06 11.31 3.58
C GLY A 33 -12.12 10.42 2.92
N ILE A 34 -13.23 10.17 3.62
CA ILE A 34 -14.32 9.32 3.11
C ILE A 34 -15.24 10.14 2.22
N VAL A 35 -15.53 9.60 1.04
CA VAL A 35 -16.38 10.20 0.02
C VAL A 35 -17.40 9.20 -0.51
N HIS A 36 -18.42 9.69 -1.19
CA HIS A 36 -19.37 8.84 -1.90
C HIS A 36 -18.67 8.07 -3.03
N ALA A 37 -19.03 6.81 -3.20
CA ALA A 37 -18.52 5.88 -4.21
C ALA A 37 -19.65 5.51 -5.20
N PRO A 38 -19.86 6.27 -6.29
CA PRO A 38 -20.96 6.03 -7.23
C PRO A 38 -20.96 4.60 -7.80
N GLU A 39 -19.79 4.08 -8.13
CA GLU A 39 -19.64 2.71 -8.63
C GLU A 39 -20.17 1.66 -7.66
N TYR A 40 -19.99 1.87 -6.34
CA TYR A 40 -20.52 0.94 -5.33
C TYR A 40 -22.05 0.97 -5.29
N ALA A 41 -22.65 2.16 -5.46
CA ALA A 41 -24.09 2.30 -5.57
C ALA A 41 -24.64 1.59 -6.81
N GLU A 42 -24.00 1.76 -7.97
CA GLU A 42 -24.39 1.09 -9.23
C GLU A 42 -24.27 -0.43 -9.14
N LEU A 43 -23.27 -0.94 -8.43
CA LEU A 43 -23.08 -2.37 -8.18
C LEU A 43 -23.98 -2.94 -7.08
N GLY A 44 -24.78 -2.11 -6.42
CA GLY A 44 -25.73 -2.54 -5.38
C GLY A 44 -25.11 -2.84 -4.01
N PHE A 45 -23.98 -2.23 -3.68
CA PHE A 45 -23.37 -2.34 -2.36
C PHE A 45 -24.25 -1.71 -1.29
N ARG A 46 -24.25 -2.29 -0.09
CA ARG A 46 -24.87 -1.67 1.10
C ARG A 46 -24.09 -0.43 1.53
N SER A 47 -22.77 -0.49 1.50
CA SER A 47 -21.89 0.66 1.74
C SER A 47 -21.52 1.32 0.42
N GLN A 48 -21.91 2.59 0.26
CA GLN A 48 -21.70 3.36 -0.97
C GLN A 48 -20.65 4.46 -0.78
N ILE A 49 -19.68 4.20 0.08
CA ILE A 49 -18.63 5.13 0.47
C ILE A 49 -17.28 4.45 0.49
N HIS A 50 -16.22 5.23 0.27
CA HIS A 50 -14.85 4.77 0.35
C HIS A 50 -13.86 5.90 0.70
N GLY A 51 -12.63 5.54 1.09
CA GLY A 51 -11.52 6.48 1.24
C GLY A 51 -10.58 6.39 0.04
N THR A 52 -10.63 7.33 -0.88
CA THR A 52 -9.79 7.33 -2.09
C THR A 52 -8.56 8.22 -1.92
N VAL A 53 -7.43 7.80 -2.45
CA VAL A 53 -6.23 8.64 -2.58
C VAL A 53 -6.47 9.66 -3.69
N LYS A 54 -6.19 10.94 -3.40
CA LYS A 54 -6.37 12.05 -4.34
C LYS A 54 -5.05 12.35 -5.05
N MET A 55 -4.62 11.43 -5.90
CA MET A 55 -3.35 11.52 -6.62
C MET A 55 -3.44 10.71 -7.91
N ASP A 56 -2.89 11.26 -8.99
CA ASP A 56 -2.60 10.49 -10.20
C ASP A 56 -1.20 9.89 -10.08
N ILE A 57 -1.14 8.58 -9.86
CA ILE A 57 0.13 7.84 -9.72
C ILE A 57 1.02 8.01 -10.95
N SER A 58 0.44 8.17 -12.14
CA SER A 58 1.18 8.27 -13.40
C SER A 58 2.00 9.56 -13.53
N GLU A 59 1.69 10.58 -12.73
CA GLU A 59 2.45 11.83 -12.65
C GLU A 59 3.69 11.70 -11.76
N HIS A 60 3.74 10.65 -10.91
CA HIS A 60 4.77 10.50 -9.88
C HIS A 60 5.68 9.29 -10.10
N VAL A 61 5.23 8.27 -10.79
CA VAL A 61 6.00 7.03 -11.03
C VAL A 61 6.18 6.81 -12.52
N ASP A 62 7.42 6.54 -12.94
CA ASP A 62 7.74 6.31 -14.35
C ASP A 62 6.89 5.17 -14.95
N ARG A 63 6.36 5.39 -16.15
CA ARG A 63 5.50 4.43 -16.87
C ARG A 63 6.14 3.05 -17.06
N LYS A 64 7.47 2.97 -17.21
CA LYS A 64 8.17 1.70 -17.37
C LYS A 64 8.16 0.88 -16.08
N GLN A 65 8.04 1.54 -14.95
CA GLN A 65 7.96 0.92 -13.64
C GLN A 65 6.51 0.58 -13.28
N LEU A 66 5.57 1.47 -13.56
CA LEU A 66 4.13 1.24 -13.32
C LEU A 66 3.59 -0.01 -13.98
N ARG A 67 4.18 -0.47 -15.10
CA ARG A 67 3.74 -1.71 -15.75
C ARG A 67 3.86 -2.96 -14.87
N PHE A 68 4.69 -2.93 -13.83
CA PHE A 68 4.88 -4.02 -12.86
C PHE A 68 4.08 -3.85 -11.58
N MET A 69 3.41 -2.71 -11.38
CA MET A 69 2.79 -2.30 -10.13
C MET A 69 1.27 -2.28 -10.24
N GLY A 70 0.57 -2.75 -9.21
CA GLY A 70 -0.77 -2.30 -8.88
C GLY A 70 -0.68 -1.02 -8.03
N ASP A 71 -1.82 -0.39 -7.79
CA ASP A 71 -1.86 0.91 -7.07
C ASP A 71 -1.26 0.82 -5.67
N GLY A 72 -1.52 -0.26 -4.94
CA GLY A 72 -0.95 -0.45 -3.60
C GLY A 72 0.58 -0.47 -3.58
N ALA A 73 1.21 -1.10 -4.59
CA ALA A 73 2.66 -1.09 -4.73
C ALA A 73 3.20 0.30 -5.12
N ALA A 74 2.50 1.01 -5.98
CA ALA A 74 2.88 2.36 -6.39
C ALA A 74 2.77 3.36 -5.21
N TYR A 75 1.71 3.31 -4.42
CA TYR A 75 1.59 4.13 -3.19
C TYR A 75 2.71 3.82 -2.21
N ALA A 76 3.09 2.55 -2.06
CA ALA A 76 4.18 2.16 -1.17
C ALA A 76 5.55 2.65 -1.66
N VAL A 77 5.79 2.68 -2.97
CA VAL A 77 7.00 3.30 -3.57
C VAL A 77 7.07 4.79 -3.22
N LEU A 78 5.98 5.53 -3.43
CA LEU A 78 5.92 6.96 -3.12
C LEU A 78 6.09 7.23 -1.62
N ALA A 79 5.49 6.41 -0.77
CA ALA A 79 5.70 6.51 0.68
C ALA A 79 7.17 6.24 1.07
N MET A 80 7.82 5.28 0.43
CA MET A 80 9.24 5.01 0.70
C MET A 80 10.15 6.15 0.24
N GLU A 81 9.87 6.80 -0.90
CA GLU A 81 10.59 8.02 -1.32
C GLU A 81 10.55 9.11 -0.24
N GLN A 82 9.36 9.33 0.33
CA GLN A 82 9.18 10.28 1.44
C GLN A 82 9.98 9.86 2.68
N ALA A 83 9.94 8.57 3.06
CA ALA A 83 10.67 8.07 4.22
C ALA A 83 12.20 8.20 4.05
N ILE A 84 12.71 7.98 2.84
CA ILE A 84 14.13 8.20 2.50
C ILE A 84 14.48 9.69 2.65
N ALA A 85 13.66 10.58 2.09
CA ALA A 85 13.90 12.02 2.19
C ALA A 85 13.84 12.51 3.64
N ASP A 86 12.85 12.04 4.43
CA ASP A 86 12.69 12.41 5.83
C ASP A 86 13.84 11.91 6.71
N SER A 87 14.34 10.70 6.44
CA SER A 87 15.48 10.12 7.18
C SER A 87 16.84 10.73 6.82
N GLY A 88 16.95 11.39 5.68
CA GLY A 88 18.22 11.92 5.16
C GLY A 88 19.22 10.84 4.70
N LEU A 89 18.74 9.61 4.44
CA LEU A 89 19.61 8.53 3.95
C LEU A 89 20.09 8.81 2.52
N THR A 90 21.36 8.54 2.28
CA THR A 90 21.95 8.60 0.95
C THR A 90 21.61 7.37 0.12
N GLU A 91 21.76 7.45 -1.20
CA GLU A 91 21.52 6.31 -2.11
C GLU A 91 22.37 5.09 -1.73
N ASP A 92 23.64 5.27 -1.35
CA ASP A 92 24.52 4.19 -0.91
C ASP A 92 24.11 3.55 0.41
N GLN A 93 23.44 4.30 1.28
CA GLN A 93 22.87 3.76 2.52
C GLN A 93 21.59 3.00 2.26
N VAL A 94 20.76 3.44 1.32
CA VAL A 94 19.55 2.73 0.89
C VAL A 94 19.89 1.44 0.14
N SER A 95 20.77 1.50 -0.85
CA SER A 95 21.22 0.35 -1.65
C SER A 95 22.47 -0.30 -1.03
N ASN A 96 22.30 -0.91 0.15
CA ASN A 96 23.37 -1.46 0.97
C ASN A 96 23.01 -2.87 1.47
N PRO A 97 23.95 -3.82 1.55
CA PRO A 97 23.68 -5.14 2.13
C PRO A 97 23.20 -5.13 3.58
N ARG A 98 23.45 -4.04 4.31
CA ARG A 98 22.99 -3.84 5.69
C ARG A 98 21.65 -3.11 5.80
N THR A 99 21.03 -2.77 4.66
CA THR A 99 19.72 -2.14 4.58
C THR A 99 18.70 -3.11 4.00
N GLY A 100 17.73 -3.49 4.82
CA GLY A 100 16.67 -4.41 4.47
C GLY A 100 15.33 -3.74 4.20
N LEU A 101 14.41 -4.51 3.65
CA LEU A 101 13.03 -4.14 3.38
C LEU A 101 12.10 -5.28 3.79
N ILE A 102 11.13 -4.99 4.63
CA ILE A 102 10.05 -5.91 4.99
C ILE A 102 8.74 -5.16 4.78
N ALA A 103 8.04 -5.46 3.70
CA ALA A 103 6.82 -4.76 3.34
C ALA A 103 5.82 -5.72 2.69
N GLY A 104 4.54 -5.48 2.90
CA GLY A 104 3.50 -6.37 2.40
C GLY A 104 2.20 -5.67 2.09
N SER A 105 1.19 -6.48 1.80
CA SER A 105 -0.19 -6.07 1.58
C SER A 105 -1.12 -7.06 2.26
N GLY A 106 -2.30 -6.62 2.67
CA GLY A 106 -3.32 -7.47 3.27
C GLY A 106 -3.91 -8.49 2.29
N GLY A 107 -3.82 -8.21 1.00
CA GLY A 107 -4.28 -9.09 -0.07
C GLY A 107 -3.60 -8.81 -1.40
N PRO A 108 -3.84 -9.65 -2.43
CA PRO A 108 -3.36 -9.40 -3.79
C PRO A 108 -4.10 -8.23 -4.44
N SER A 109 -3.58 -7.73 -5.55
CA SER A 109 -4.32 -6.78 -6.39
C SER A 109 -5.51 -7.46 -7.07
N THR A 110 -6.69 -7.28 -6.49
CA THR A 110 -7.93 -7.84 -7.02
C THR A 110 -8.35 -7.16 -8.33
N ALA A 111 -8.04 -5.87 -8.49
CA ALA A 111 -8.26 -5.14 -9.74
C ALA A 111 -7.51 -5.75 -10.91
N ASN A 112 -6.20 -5.99 -10.76
CA ASN A 112 -5.39 -6.60 -11.80
C ASN A 112 -5.75 -8.08 -12.05
N MET A 113 -6.13 -8.84 -11.01
CA MET A 113 -6.64 -10.20 -11.17
C MET A 113 -7.91 -10.23 -12.00
N MET A 114 -8.88 -9.36 -11.69
CA MET A 114 -10.13 -9.25 -12.45
C MET A 114 -9.85 -8.90 -13.91
N GLN A 115 -9.01 -7.90 -14.16
CA GLN A 115 -8.57 -7.52 -15.50
C GLN A 115 -7.96 -8.70 -16.28
N ALA A 116 -7.10 -9.49 -15.65
CA ALA A 116 -6.48 -10.64 -16.29
C ALA A 116 -7.52 -11.72 -16.64
N PHE A 117 -8.50 -11.96 -15.76
CA PHE A 117 -9.56 -12.93 -16.01
C PHE A 117 -10.49 -12.48 -17.14
N ASP A 118 -10.86 -11.21 -17.19
CA ASP A 118 -11.70 -10.65 -18.24
C ASP A 118 -11.01 -10.67 -19.60
N ILE A 119 -9.74 -10.26 -19.66
CA ILE A 119 -8.95 -10.39 -20.90
C ILE A 119 -8.88 -11.85 -21.35
N THR A 120 -8.72 -12.79 -20.41
CA THR A 120 -8.65 -14.22 -20.75
C THR A 120 -9.95 -14.72 -21.35
N ARG A 121 -11.10 -14.33 -20.76
CA ARG A 121 -12.44 -14.74 -21.26
C ARG A 121 -12.74 -14.13 -22.63
N GLU A 122 -12.37 -12.88 -22.86
CA GLU A 122 -12.69 -12.16 -24.08
C GLU A 122 -11.72 -12.44 -25.23
N LYS A 123 -10.42 -12.52 -24.95
CA LYS A 123 -9.33 -12.47 -25.96
C LYS A 123 -8.32 -13.60 -25.83
N GLY A 124 -8.45 -14.44 -24.81
CA GLY A 124 -7.54 -15.52 -24.50
C GLY A 124 -6.27 -15.12 -23.76
N PRO A 125 -5.57 -16.11 -23.14
CA PRO A 125 -4.47 -15.85 -22.20
C PRO A 125 -3.25 -15.14 -22.81
N LYS A 126 -3.01 -15.30 -24.13
CA LYS A 126 -1.89 -14.62 -24.79
C LYS A 126 -1.99 -13.08 -24.78
N ARG A 127 -3.18 -12.53 -24.52
CA ARG A 127 -3.42 -11.08 -24.50
C ARG A 127 -3.24 -10.45 -23.13
N ILE A 128 -3.06 -11.23 -22.06
CA ILE A 128 -2.81 -10.73 -20.70
C ILE A 128 -1.50 -9.93 -20.65
N GLY A 129 -0.48 -10.35 -21.38
CA GLY A 129 0.85 -9.77 -21.33
C GLY A 129 1.70 -10.30 -20.16
N PRO A 130 2.97 -9.88 -20.04
CA PRO A 130 3.94 -10.50 -19.12
C PRO A 130 3.96 -9.89 -17.72
N TYR A 131 3.12 -8.88 -17.42
CA TYR A 131 3.27 -8.07 -16.21
C TYR A 131 2.29 -8.39 -15.07
N MET A 132 1.30 -9.27 -15.29
CA MET A 132 0.25 -9.53 -14.31
C MET A 132 0.73 -10.31 -13.09
N VAL A 133 1.70 -11.21 -13.25
CA VAL A 133 2.25 -11.93 -12.09
C VAL A 133 2.84 -10.97 -11.05
N PRO A 134 3.79 -10.08 -11.38
CA PRO A 134 4.30 -9.11 -10.39
C PRO A 134 3.22 -8.15 -9.86
N ARG A 135 2.18 -7.81 -10.63
CA ARG A 135 1.08 -6.98 -10.15
C ARG A 135 0.19 -7.69 -9.13
N CYS A 136 -0.06 -8.99 -9.33
CA CYS A 136 -1.05 -9.74 -8.55
C CYS A 136 -0.45 -10.56 -7.40
N MET A 137 0.86 -10.84 -7.39
CA MET A 137 1.46 -11.65 -6.35
C MET A 137 1.38 -10.97 -4.97
N SER A 138 1.22 -11.76 -3.91
CA SER A 138 1.13 -11.25 -2.53
C SER A 138 2.38 -10.49 -2.07
N SER A 139 3.52 -10.73 -2.70
CA SER A 139 4.79 -10.04 -2.44
C SER A 139 5.05 -8.84 -3.37
N THR A 140 4.03 -8.35 -4.09
CA THR A 140 4.19 -7.25 -5.06
C THR A 140 4.81 -6.00 -4.45
N VAL A 141 4.40 -5.63 -3.24
CA VAL A 141 4.88 -4.41 -2.56
C VAL A 141 6.38 -4.49 -2.32
N SER A 142 6.88 -5.53 -1.65
CA SER A 142 8.31 -5.67 -1.36
C SER A 142 9.14 -5.87 -2.63
N ALA A 143 8.63 -6.61 -3.61
CA ALA A 143 9.33 -6.84 -4.87
C ALA A 143 9.49 -5.56 -5.69
N CYS A 144 8.43 -4.77 -5.83
CA CYS A 144 8.48 -3.50 -6.56
C CYS A 144 9.40 -2.49 -5.88
N ILE A 145 9.27 -2.30 -4.57
CA ILE A 145 10.12 -1.40 -3.79
C ILE A 145 11.58 -1.83 -3.87
N ALA A 146 11.87 -3.10 -3.62
CA ALA A 146 13.24 -3.61 -3.65
C ALA A 146 13.92 -3.41 -4.99
N THR A 147 13.18 -3.61 -6.08
CA THR A 147 13.68 -3.39 -7.44
C THR A 147 13.90 -1.90 -7.73
N PHE A 148 12.95 -1.07 -7.34
CA PHE A 148 13.00 0.37 -7.58
C PHE A 148 14.19 1.04 -6.87
N PHE A 149 14.36 0.75 -5.58
CA PHE A 149 15.41 1.34 -4.75
C PHE A 149 16.69 0.49 -4.66
N LYS A 150 16.77 -0.61 -5.42
CA LYS A 150 17.93 -1.52 -5.45
C LYS A 150 18.34 -2.00 -4.06
N ILE A 151 17.37 -2.43 -3.26
CA ILE A 151 17.62 -2.96 -1.91
C ILE A 151 18.50 -4.21 -2.01
N LYS A 152 19.57 -4.27 -1.22
CA LYS A 152 20.57 -5.35 -1.24
C LYS A 152 20.58 -6.19 0.03
N GLY A 153 19.95 -5.73 1.11
CA GLY A 153 19.82 -6.47 2.34
C GLY A 153 18.63 -7.43 2.33
N LEU A 154 18.19 -7.80 3.52
CA LEU A 154 17.03 -8.67 3.73
C LEU A 154 15.79 -8.11 2.99
N ASN A 155 15.12 -8.95 2.21
CA ASN A 155 13.88 -8.56 1.53
C ASN A 155 12.88 -9.71 1.49
N PHE A 156 11.72 -9.50 2.11
CA PHE A 156 10.58 -10.40 2.01
C PHE A 156 9.28 -9.66 2.37
N SER A 157 8.15 -10.29 2.04
CA SER A 157 6.82 -9.81 2.42
C SER A 157 6.24 -10.61 3.56
N ILE A 158 5.44 -9.91 4.37
CA ILE A 158 4.48 -10.52 5.29
C ILE A 158 3.08 -10.20 4.75
N THR A 159 2.17 -11.14 4.84
CA THR A 159 0.75 -10.95 4.56
C THR A 159 -0.04 -11.50 5.74
N SER A 160 -0.61 -10.61 6.53
CA SER A 160 -1.40 -10.91 7.72
C SER A 160 -2.61 -9.97 7.85
N ALA A 161 -3.32 -9.80 6.73
CA ALA A 161 -4.51 -8.95 6.61
C ALA A 161 -4.23 -7.51 7.15
N CYS A 162 -5.14 -6.95 7.94
CA CYS A 162 -5.02 -5.59 8.50
C CYS A 162 -3.80 -5.39 9.42
N SER A 163 -3.18 -6.47 9.90
CA SER A 163 -1.99 -6.44 10.77
C SER A 163 -0.66 -6.50 10.01
N THR A 164 -0.69 -6.56 8.69
CA THR A 164 0.50 -6.75 7.84
C THR A 164 1.61 -5.75 8.15
N SER A 165 1.31 -4.45 8.11
CA SER A 165 2.33 -3.41 8.37
C SER A 165 2.90 -3.45 9.79
N ALA A 166 2.07 -3.77 10.80
CA ALA A 166 2.53 -3.93 12.18
C ALA A 166 3.51 -5.10 12.30
N HIS A 167 3.23 -6.22 11.66
CA HIS A 167 4.13 -7.38 11.62
C HIS A 167 5.42 -7.08 10.83
N CYS A 168 5.34 -6.33 9.74
CA CYS A 168 6.54 -5.87 9.01
C CYS A 168 7.44 -5.01 9.91
N ILE A 169 6.86 -4.07 10.66
CA ILE A 169 7.59 -3.21 11.60
C ILE A 169 8.24 -4.06 12.70
N SER A 170 7.49 -4.97 13.32
CA SER A 170 8.01 -5.86 14.36
C SER A 170 9.19 -6.69 13.87
N SER A 171 9.05 -7.31 12.69
CA SER A 171 10.12 -8.10 12.07
C SER A 171 11.34 -7.26 11.72
N GLY A 172 11.13 -6.01 11.29
CA GLY A 172 12.21 -5.05 11.03
C GLY A 172 12.98 -4.69 12.30
N VAL A 173 12.27 -4.46 13.40
CA VAL A 173 12.87 -4.23 14.72
C VAL A 173 13.72 -5.43 15.14
N ASP A 174 13.22 -6.66 14.98
CA ASP A 174 13.95 -7.86 15.33
C ASP A 174 15.20 -8.06 14.45
N ALA A 175 15.12 -7.77 13.15
CA ALA A 175 16.27 -7.81 12.24
C ALA A 175 17.39 -6.85 12.66
N ILE A 176 17.06 -5.66 13.16
CA ILE A 176 18.04 -4.71 13.69
C ILE A 176 18.58 -5.18 15.06
N ARG A 177 17.70 -5.63 15.94
CA ARG A 177 18.08 -6.07 17.30
C ARG A 177 19.04 -7.25 17.31
N ASN A 178 18.83 -8.21 16.40
CA ASN A 178 19.70 -9.40 16.28
C ASN A 178 20.96 -9.14 15.43
N GLY A 179 21.10 -7.93 14.87
CA GLY A 179 22.27 -7.53 14.09
C GLY A 179 22.28 -8.01 12.64
N SER A 180 21.19 -8.55 12.12
CA SER A 180 21.07 -8.95 10.71
C SER A 180 21.10 -7.75 9.78
N GLN A 181 20.47 -6.65 10.19
CA GLN A 181 20.44 -5.40 9.46
C GLN A 181 20.79 -4.22 10.39
N ASP A 182 21.18 -3.09 9.81
CA ASP A 182 21.38 -1.82 10.52
C ASP A 182 20.27 -0.83 10.23
N ILE A 183 19.67 -0.90 9.04
CA ILE A 183 18.52 -0.12 8.60
C ILE A 183 17.49 -1.08 8.03
N VAL A 184 16.21 -0.86 8.35
CA VAL A 184 15.10 -1.60 7.73
C VAL A 184 13.99 -0.65 7.36
N PHE A 185 13.58 -0.68 6.11
CA PHE A 185 12.32 -0.10 5.67
C PHE A 185 11.19 -1.10 5.96
N ALA A 186 10.16 -0.66 6.66
CA ALA A 186 9.06 -1.54 7.06
C ALA A 186 7.71 -0.85 6.88
N GLY A 187 6.74 -1.58 6.37
CA GLY A 187 5.41 -1.04 6.15
C GLY A 187 4.57 -1.86 5.18
N GLY A 188 3.70 -1.20 4.45
CA GLY A 188 2.87 -1.86 3.46
C GLY A 188 2.12 -0.90 2.55
N GLY A 189 1.48 -1.46 1.56
CA GLY A 189 0.61 -0.76 0.62
C GLY A 189 -0.64 -1.57 0.32
N GLU A 190 -1.74 -0.88 0.16
CA GLU A 190 -3.04 -1.48 -0.18
C GLU A 190 -3.67 -0.69 -1.31
N GLU A 191 -4.42 -1.37 -2.17
CA GLU A 191 -5.21 -0.71 -3.21
C GLU A 191 -6.66 -0.52 -2.78
N LEU A 192 -7.34 0.43 -3.41
CA LEU A 192 -8.77 0.59 -3.31
C LEU A 192 -9.41 0.19 -4.64
N HIS A 193 -10.19 -0.88 -4.64
CA HIS A 193 -10.98 -1.30 -5.80
C HIS A 193 -12.25 -2.04 -5.34
N TRP A 194 -13.34 -1.89 -6.09
CA TRP A 194 -14.61 -2.51 -5.73
C TRP A 194 -14.54 -4.03 -5.61
N THR A 195 -13.67 -4.69 -6.38
CA THR A 195 -13.50 -6.16 -6.36
C THR A 195 -13.00 -6.69 -5.02
N LEU A 196 -12.25 -5.88 -4.26
CA LEU A 196 -11.88 -6.20 -2.89
C LEU A 196 -12.96 -5.74 -1.91
N SER A 197 -13.47 -4.53 -2.10
CA SER A 197 -14.50 -3.93 -1.23
C SER A 197 -15.79 -4.76 -1.17
N VAL A 198 -16.20 -5.40 -2.27
CA VAL A 198 -17.40 -6.26 -2.30
C VAL A 198 -17.33 -7.42 -1.30
N LEU A 199 -16.15 -7.95 -1.05
CA LEU A 199 -15.96 -9.04 -0.08
C LEU A 199 -16.25 -8.58 1.35
N PHE A 200 -15.83 -7.35 1.68
CA PHE A 200 -16.13 -6.73 2.99
C PHE A 200 -17.58 -6.27 3.10
N ASP A 201 -18.18 -5.78 2.03
CA ASP A 201 -19.59 -5.42 2.02
C ASP A 201 -20.46 -6.66 2.21
N ALA A 202 -20.13 -7.76 1.54
CA ALA A 202 -20.86 -9.04 1.66
C ALA A 202 -20.83 -9.59 3.09
N MET A 203 -19.70 -9.46 3.80
CA MET A 203 -19.62 -9.90 5.20
C MET A 203 -20.19 -8.90 6.22
N GLY A 204 -20.66 -7.74 5.77
CA GLY A 204 -21.23 -6.71 6.65
C GLY A 204 -20.21 -5.89 7.45
N ALA A 205 -18.95 -5.87 7.02
CA ALA A 205 -17.87 -5.19 7.72
C ALA A 205 -17.66 -3.73 7.28
N MET A 206 -18.47 -3.22 6.35
CA MET A 206 -18.38 -1.84 5.89
C MET A 206 -19.49 -0.97 6.49
N SER A 207 -19.21 0.34 6.63
CA SER A 207 -20.19 1.31 7.10
C SER A 207 -21.28 1.53 6.07
N SER A 208 -22.53 1.25 6.40
CA SER A 208 -23.69 1.41 5.51
C SER A 208 -24.71 2.46 6.00
N LYS A 209 -24.48 3.06 7.18
CA LYS A 209 -25.41 4.03 7.77
C LYS A 209 -25.17 5.48 7.36
N TYR A 210 -24.03 5.73 6.70
CA TYR A 210 -23.57 7.08 6.40
C TYR A 210 -23.35 7.33 4.91
N ASN A 211 -24.10 6.62 4.05
CA ASN A 211 -23.99 6.81 2.59
C ASN A 211 -24.28 8.26 2.17
N ASP A 212 -25.22 8.93 2.85
CA ASP A 212 -25.60 10.32 2.57
C ASP A 212 -24.71 11.36 3.31
N THR A 213 -23.87 10.92 4.23
CA THR A 213 -22.97 11.76 5.03
C THR A 213 -21.61 11.07 5.19
N PRO A 214 -20.89 10.83 4.09
CA PRO A 214 -19.68 10.00 4.10
C PRO A 214 -18.60 10.52 5.04
N GLU A 215 -18.48 11.84 5.22
CA GLU A 215 -17.52 12.47 6.12
C GLU A 215 -17.71 12.06 7.60
N ARG A 216 -18.89 11.52 7.95
CA ARG A 216 -19.22 11.04 9.30
C ARG A 216 -19.03 9.53 9.48
N ALA A 217 -18.66 8.80 8.43
CA ALA A 217 -18.67 7.35 8.44
C ALA A 217 -17.52 6.69 9.20
N SER A 218 -16.35 7.33 9.26
CA SER A 218 -15.20 6.83 10.01
C SER A 218 -15.40 7.06 11.51
N ARG A 219 -16.04 6.12 12.17
CA ARG A 219 -16.51 6.20 13.57
C ARG A 219 -16.23 4.90 14.31
N ALA A 220 -14.96 4.57 14.46
CA ALA A 220 -14.56 3.44 15.27
C ALA A 220 -14.94 3.70 16.75
N TYR A 221 -15.65 2.75 17.37
CA TYR A 221 -16.16 2.75 18.77
C TYR A 221 -17.32 3.72 19.03
#